data_6f522266ad6b6d823531b79a6906c801
#
_entry.id   6f522266ad6b6d823531b79a6906c801
#
_cell.length_a   1.000
_cell.length_b   1.000
_cell.length_c   1.000
_cell.angle_alpha   90.00
_cell.angle_beta   90.00
_cell.angle_gamma   90.00
#
_symmetry.space_group_name_H-M   'P 1'
#
loop_
_entity.id
_entity.type
_entity.pdbx_description
1 polymer ?
#
loop_
_entity_poly.entity_id
_entity_poly.type
_entity_poly.pdbx_seq_one_letter_code
_entity_poly.pdbx_strand_id
1 'polypeptide(L)'
;EDAMLEAEMHPKPILGVKFKDVYLRVFDTTKKAMYTDQPGRFPITSAGGHKYTMVAVELDGNYIDAEPMKSRTAKELTEAYKRIYARWKATGVICPNWHVLDNEAPAEFLEAIRANGCRVEKTPADMHRRNIAERAIQTYKGHFIATLAGVSDGFTIHQWHE
;
A
#
# COMPACT_ATOMS: atom_id res chain seq x y z
N GLU A 1 38.00 18.04 13.80
CA GLU A 1 36.76 18.81 14.06
C GLU A 1 35.53 17.94 13.81
N ASP A 2 35.52 17.15 12.74
CA ASP A 2 34.34 16.29 12.41
C ASP A 2 34.11 15.14 13.41
N ALA A 3 35.18 14.60 14.02
CA ALA A 3 35.06 13.52 15.01
C ALA A 3 34.49 13.97 16.37
N MET A 4 34.56 15.28 16.68
CA MET A 4 33.95 15.84 17.91
C MET A 4 32.46 16.09 17.74
N LEU A 5 31.97 16.36 16.54
CA LEU A 5 30.55 16.59 16.26
C LEU A 5 29.73 15.28 16.30
N GLU A 6 30.32 14.13 15.93
CA GLU A 6 29.66 12.84 16.03
C GLU A 6 29.48 12.36 17.48
N ALA A 7 30.39 12.75 18.39
CA ALA A 7 30.32 12.32 19.79
C ALA A 7 29.21 13.04 20.60
N GLU A 8 28.73 14.19 20.16
CA GLU A 8 27.66 14.93 20.83
C GLU A 8 26.24 14.52 20.42
N MET A 9 26.06 13.75 19.34
CA MET A 9 24.74 13.35 18.83
C MET A 9 24.12 12.14 19.56
N HIS A 10 24.85 11.47 20.43
CA HIS A 10 24.30 10.38 21.24
C HIS A 10 24.23 10.79 22.71
N PRO A 11 23.02 11.11 23.23
CA PRO A 11 22.87 11.41 24.66
C PRO A 11 23.32 10.20 25.47
N LYS A 12 24.25 10.44 26.42
CA LYS A 12 24.70 9.38 27.33
C LYS A 12 23.49 8.79 28.06
N PRO A 13 23.36 7.46 28.14
CA PRO A 13 22.23 6.85 28.81
C PRO A 13 22.22 7.25 30.29
N ILE A 14 21.09 7.78 30.75
CA ILE A 14 20.84 8.02 32.15
C ILE A 14 20.68 6.66 32.84
N LEU A 15 21.42 6.40 33.89
CA LEU A 15 21.45 5.11 34.59
C LEU A 15 20.02 4.64 34.90
N GLY A 16 19.67 3.43 34.41
CA GLY A 16 18.38 2.79 34.67
C GLY A 16 17.25 3.08 33.68
N VAL A 17 17.45 3.93 32.68
CA VAL A 17 16.46 4.19 31.65
C VAL A 17 16.77 3.38 30.40
N LYS A 18 15.90 2.44 30.04
CA LYS A 18 15.95 1.77 28.73
C LYS A 18 15.34 2.71 27.69
N PHE A 19 16.18 3.33 26.89
CA PHE A 19 15.70 4.06 25.72
C PHE A 19 15.15 3.05 24.72
N LYS A 20 13.89 3.23 24.32
CA LYS A 20 13.38 2.59 23.11
C LYS A 20 13.85 3.45 21.95
N ASP A 21 14.38 2.81 20.90
CA ASP A 21 14.70 3.52 19.67
C ASP A 21 13.45 4.21 19.14
N VAL A 22 13.50 5.53 19.06
CA VAL A 22 12.42 6.34 18.50
C VAL A 22 12.75 6.56 17.05
N TYR A 23 12.01 5.89 16.15
CA TYR A 23 12.13 6.14 14.73
C TYR A 23 11.27 7.36 14.37
N LEU A 24 11.92 8.47 14.06
CA LEU A 24 11.26 9.64 13.51
C LEU A 24 11.09 9.43 12.00
N ARG A 25 9.84 9.35 11.54
CA ARG A 25 9.55 9.33 10.12
C ARG A 25 9.30 10.75 9.65
N VAL A 26 10.20 11.29 8.86
CA VAL A 26 10.01 12.57 8.19
C VAL A 26 9.23 12.29 6.91
N PHE A 27 8.01 12.81 6.81
CA PHE A 27 7.23 12.79 5.58
C PHE A 27 7.66 13.96 4.71
N ASP A 28 8.17 13.66 3.54
CA ASP A 28 8.41 14.66 2.52
C ASP A 28 7.06 14.96 1.82
N THR A 29 6.43 16.07 2.18
CA THR A 29 5.14 16.50 1.63
C THR A 29 5.20 16.82 0.14
N THR A 30 6.38 16.90 -0.44
CA THR A 30 6.56 17.04 -1.89
C THR A 30 6.43 15.72 -2.63
N LYS A 31 6.61 14.61 -1.93
CA LYS A 31 6.46 13.24 -2.44
C LYS A 31 5.03 12.78 -2.25
N LYS A 32 4.22 12.98 -3.26
CA LYS A 32 2.89 12.35 -3.32
C LYS A 32 3.06 10.87 -3.58
N ALA A 33 3.00 10.09 -2.51
CA ALA A 33 3.31 8.68 -2.57
C ALA A 33 2.06 7.80 -2.58
N MET A 34 2.03 6.88 -3.54
CA MET A 34 1.11 5.76 -3.59
C MET A 34 1.81 4.50 -3.10
N TYR A 35 1.12 3.72 -2.33
CA TYR A 35 1.56 2.40 -1.89
C TYR A 35 0.58 1.37 -2.41
N THR A 36 1.08 0.27 -2.94
CA THR A 36 0.23 -0.87 -3.32
C THR A 36 0.76 -2.14 -2.69
N ASP A 37 -0.17 -2.98 -2.29
CA ASP A 37 0.14 -4.32 -1.82
C ASP A 37 -1.06 -5.25 -2.06
N GLN A 38 -0.87 -6.55 -1.89
CA GLN A 38 -1.87 -7.56 -2.13
C GLN A 38 -2.12 -8.35 -0.85
N PRO A 39 -3.26 -8.17 -0.18
CA PRO A 39 -3.69 -9.13 0.83
C PRO A 39 -3.75 -10.52 0.19
N GLY A 40 -3.47 -11.55 0.95
CA GLY A 40 -3.47 -12.93 0.46
C GLY A 40 -4.74 -13.31 -0.32
N ARG A 41 -4.79 -14.54 -0.82
CA ARG A 41 -5.93 -15.05 -1.55
C ARG A 41 -7.20 -14.99 -0.69
N PHE A 42 -8.30 -14.55 -1.29
CA PHE A 42 -9.61 -14.56 -0.67
C PHE A 42 -10.12 -16.01 -0.51
N PRO A 43 -10.75 -16.35 0.62
CA PRO A 43 -11.23 -17.73 0.84
C PRO A 43 -12.24 -18.19 -0.20
N ILE A 44 -13.09 -17.27 -0.68
CA ILE A 44 -14.18 -17.54 -1.61
C ILE A 44 -13.91 -16.84 -2.93
N THR A 45 -13.98 -17.60 -4.02
CA THR A 45 -13.91 -17.02 -5.37
C THR A 45 -15.20 -16.27 -5.67
N SER A 46 -15.10 -15.03 -6.14
CA SER A 46 -16.27 -14.24 -6.50
C SER A 46 -16.98 -14.78 -7.75
N ALA A 47 -18.22 -14.37 -7.97
CA ALA A 47 -18.97 -14.68 -9.19
C ALA A 47 -18.26 -14.22 -10.46
N GLY A 48 -17.50 -13.12 -10.38
CA GLY A 48 -16.62 -12.62 -11.46
C GLY A 48 -15.30 -13.38 -11.63
N GLY A 49 -15.05 -14.41 -10.80
CA GLY A 49 -13.82 -15.21 -10.84
C GLY A 49 -12.63 -14.58 -10.09
N HIS A 50 -12.87 -13.51 -9.31
CA HIS A 50 -11.82 -12.84 -8.55
C HIS A 50 -11.44 -13.66 -7.30
N LYS A 51 -10.15 -13.66 -7.01
CA LYS A 51 -9.55 -14.43 -5.89
C LYS A 51 -8.62 -13.59 -5.03
N TYR A 52 -8.25 -12.43 -5.52
CA TYR A 52 -7.28 -11.51 -4.91
C TYR A 52 -7.81 -10.10 -4.99
N THR A 53 -7.17 -9.20 -4.26
CA THR A 53 -7.44 -7.76 -4.31
C THR A 53 -6.12 -7.04 -4.30
N MET A 54 -5.97 -6.00 -5.12
CA MET A 54 -4.92 -5.00 -4.96
C MET A 54 -5.46 -3.91 -4.05
N VAL A 55 -4.75 -3.59 -2.98
CA VAL A 55 -5.05 -2.44 -2.13
C VAL A 55 -4.05 -1.35 -2.43
N ALA A 56 -4.55 -0.16 -2.66
CA ALA A 56 -3.75 1.03 -2.93
C ALA A 56 -4.04 2.11 -1.89
N VAL A 57 -3.00 2.81 -1.49
CA VAL A 57 -3.08 3.91 -0.51
C VAL A 57 -2.41 5.14 -1.07
N GLU A 58 -3.10 6.25 -1.00
CA GLU A 58 -2.54 7.57 -1.20
C GLU A 58 -2.41 8.24 0.19
N LEU A 59 -1.19 8.73 0.49
CA LEU A 59 -0.85 9.15 1.84
C LEU A 59 -1.38 10.51 2.24
N ASP A 60 -1.35 11.47 1.34
CA ASP A 60 -1.65 12.87 1.67
C ASP A 60 -3.14 13.04 1.97
N GLY A 61 -3.99 12.40 1.17
CA GLY A 61 -5.43 12.36 1.37
C GLY A 61 -5.89 11.23 2.29
N ASN A 62 -4.98 10.36 2.73
CA ASN A 62 -5.30 9.12 3.47
C ASN A 62 -6.38 8.29 2.76
N TYR A 63 -6.28 8.22 1.43
CA TYR A 63 -7.26 7.56 0.59
C TYR A 63 -6.87 6.11 0.35
N ILE A 64 -7.77 5.19 0.66
CA ILE A 64 -7.60 3.75 0.44
C ILE A 64 -8.55 3.31 -0.65
N ASP A 65 -8.04 2.63 -1.65
CA ASP A 65 -8.81 2.04 -2.74
C ASP A 65 -8.45 0.57 -2.91
N ALA A 66 -9.36 -0.20 -3.47
CA ALA A 66 -9.16 -1.62 -3.67
C ALA A 66 -9.72 -2.07 -5.02
N GLU A 67 -9.00 -2.97 -5.68
CA GLU A 67 -9.38 -3.50 -6.97
C GLU A 67 -9.33 -5.03 -6.96
N PRO A 68 -10.43 -5.71 -7.23
CA PRO A 68 -10.46 -7.17 -7.29
C PRO A 68 -9.69 -7.69 -8.50
N MET A 69 -8.98 -8.81 -8.30
CA MET A 69 -8.13 -9.45 -9.30
C MET A 69 -8.43 -10.95 -9.39
N LYS A 70 -8.33 -11.51 -10.61
CA LYS A 70 -8.50 -12.95 -10.85
C LYS A 70 -7.26 -13.75 -10.49
N SER A 71 -6.09 -13.16 -10.66
CA SER A 71 -4.79 -13.80 -10.43
C SER A 71 -3.74 -12.78 -9.98
N ARG A 72 -2.53 -13.25 -9.69
CA ARG A 72 -1.35 -12.41 -9.41
C ARG A 72 -0.38 -12.36 -10.60
N THR A 73 -0.85 -12.57 -11.80
CA THR A 73 -0.02 -12.44 -13.01
C THR A 73 0.36 -10.99 -13.25
N ALA A 74 1.49 -10.77 -13.95
CA ALA A 74 1.94 -9.43 -14.29
C ALA A 74 0.86 -8.61 -15.00
N LYS A 75 0.15 -9.23 -15.94
CA LYS A 75 -0.96 -8.61 -16.67
C LYS A 75 -2.08 -8.17 -15.75
N GLU A 76 -2.52 -9.04 -14.86
CA GLU A 76 -3.65 -8.73 -13.95
C GLU A 76 -3.29 -7.63 -12.95
N LEU A 77 -2.06 -7.65 -12.42
CA LEU A 77 -1.54 -6.58 -11.56
C LEU A 77 -1.50 -5.24 -12.29
N THR A 78 -1.03 -5.25 -13.52
CA THR A 78 -0.95 -4.06 -14.36
C THR A 78 -2.34 -3.48 -14.65
N GLU A 79 -3.30 -4.32 -14.99
CA GLU A 79 -4.68 -3.89 -15.27
C GLU A 79 -5.40 -3.39 -14.00
N ALA A 80 -5.22 -4.04 -12.86
CA ALA A 80 -5.76 -3.56 -11.57
C ALA A 80 -5.22 -2.18 -11.22
N TYR A 81 -3.91 -1.97 -11.34
CA TYR A 81 -3.28 -0.67 -11.14
C TYR A 81 -3.84 0.40 -12.08
N LYS A 82 -3.97 0.11 -13.37
CA LYS A 82 -4.52 1.05 -14.35
C LYS A 82 -5.95 1.47 -13.99
N ARG A 83 -6.79 0.52 -13.54
CA ARG A 83 -8.16 0.82 -13.11
C ARG A 83 -8.19 1.73 -11.88
N ILE A 84 -7.38 1.45 -10.86
CA ILE A 84 -7.23 2.31 -9.68
C ILE A 84 -6.75 3.71 -10.08
N TYR A 85 -5.68 3.79 -10.86
CA TYR A 85 -5.10 5.06 -11.28
C TYR A 85 -6.06 5.92 -12.11
N ALA A 86 -6.79 5.29 -13.03
CA ALA A 86 -7.82 5.97 -13.83
C ALA A 86 -8.97 6.49 -12.94
N ARG A 87 -9.42 5.71 -11.98
CA ARG A 87 -10.45 6.07 -11.01
C ARG A 87 -10.01 7.27 -10.16
N TRP A 88 -8.79 7.24 -9.64
CA TRP A 88 -8.21 8.35 -8.88
C TRP A 88 -8.12 9.64 -9.71
N LYS A 89 -7.66 9.52 -10.95
CA LYS A 89 -7.61 10.65 -11.87
C LYS A 89 -9.00 11.24 -12.16
N ALA A 90 -10.01 10.39 -12.33
CA ALA A 90 -11.39 10.81 -12.60
C ALA A 90 -12.05 11.48 -11.39
N THR A 91 -11.73 11.05 -10.18
CA THR A 91 -12.28 11.61 -8.93
C THR A 91 -11.53 12.81 -8.39
N GLY A 92 -10.48 13.25 -9.07
CA GLY A 92 -9.67 14.42 -8.65
C GLY A 92 -8.71 14.11 -7.50
N VAL A 93 -8.50 12.85 -7.17
CA VAL A 93 -7.42 12.45 -6.27
C VAL A 93 -6.10 12.85 -6.92
N ILE A 94 -5.23 13.50 -6.16
CA ILE A 94 -3.94 13.95 -6.67
C ILE A 94 -3.12 12.74 -7.11
N CYS A 95 -2.84 12.68 -8.42
CA CYS A 95 -2.05 11.58 -8.97
C CYS A 95 -0.67 11.53 -8.33
N PRO A 96 -0.30 10.41 -7.71
CA PRO A 96 1.00 10.26 -7.07
C PRO A 96 2.14 10.38 -8.07
N ASN A 97 3.25 10.94 -7.64
CA ASN A 97 4.49 10.98 -8.41
C ASN A 97 5.52 9.92 -7.94
N TRP A 98 5.20 9.23 -6.85
CA TRP A 98 5.96 8.10 -6.32
C TRP A 98 5.06 6.90 -6.11
N HIS A 99 5.57 5.72 -6.46
CA HIS A 99 4.91 4.46 -6.20
C HIS A 99 5.85 3.54 -5.42
N VAL A 100 5.46 3.22 -4.21
CA VAL A 100 6.20 2.33 -3.32
C VAL A 100 5.54 0.95 -3.34
N LEU A 101 6.32 -0.08 -3.60
CA LEU A 101 5.83 -1.45 -3.72
C LEU A 101 6.89 -2.47 -3.28
N ASP A 102 6.48 -3.71 -3.18
CA ASP A 102 7.37 -4.81 -2.80
C ASP A 102 8.41 -5.12 -3.90
N ASN A 103 9.50 -5.75 -3.50
CA ASN A 103 10.65 -6.04 -4.37
C ASN A 103 10.32 -6.97 -5.56
N GLU A 104 9.28 -7.79 -5.43
CA GLU A 104 8.90 -8.83 -6.40
C GLU A 104 7.98 -8.34 -7.54
N ALA A 105 7.90 -7.02 -7.77
CA ALA A 105 7.03 -6.47 -8.80
C ALA A 105 7.49 -6.84 -10.22
N PRO A 106 6.58 -7.36 -11.08
CA PRO A 106 6.88 -7.71 -12.47
C PRO A 106 7.29 -6.49 -13.31
N ALA A 107 8.13 -6.71 -14.31
CA ALA A 107 8.63 -5.64 -15.19
C ALA A 107 7.49 -4.87 -15.89
N GLU A 108 6.49 -5.58 -16.43
CA GLU A 108 5.32 -4.98 -17.09
C GLU A 108 4.56 -4.01 -16.16
N PHE A 109 4.41 -4.39 -14.90
CA PHE A 109 3.77 -3.54 -13.89
C PHE A 109 4.60 -2.28 -13.60
N LEU A 110 5.93 -2.43 -13.48
CA LEU A 110 6.84 -1.30 -13.28
C LEU A 110 6.84 -0.32 -14.47
N GLU A 111 6.73 -0.84 -15.69
CA GLU A 111 6.63 -0.02 -16.90
C GLU A 111 5.32 0.79 -16.92
N ALA A 112 4.21 0.18 -16.55
CA ALA A 112 2.91 0.88 -16.45
C ALA A 112 2.96 2.01 -15.42
N ILE A 113 3.60 1.81 -14.28
CA ILE A 113 3.79 2.85 -13.27
C ILE A 113 4.62 4.01 -13.83
N ARG A 114 5.74 3.70 -14.49
CA ARG A 114 6.61 4.73 -15.09
C ARG A 114 5.93 5.50 -16.23
N ALA A 115 5.11 4.82 -17.01
CA ALA A 115 4.32 5.43 -18.09
C ALA A 115 3.35 6.51 -17.57
N ASN A 116 2.91 6.40 -16.33
CA ASN A 116 2.12 7.43 -15.64
C ASN A 116 2.95 8.55 -15.00
N GLY A 117 4.26 8.60 -15.26
CA GLY A 117 5.17 9.60 -14.70
C GLY A 117 5.56 9.35 -13.24
N CYS A 118 5.21 8.20 -12.67
CA CYS A 118 5.55 7.86 -11.31
C CYS A 118 6.98 7.31 -11.21
N ARG A 119 7.71 7.75 -10.19
CA ARG A 119 8.96 7.10 -9.78
C ARG A 119 8.63 5.86 -8.96
N VAL A 120 9.39 4.80 -9.18
CA VAL A 120 9.23 3.54 -8.46
C VAL A 120 10.24 3.47 -7.33
N GLU A 121 9.78 3.18 -6.13
CA GLU A 121 10.61 2.84 -4.98
C GLU A 121 10.26 1.43 -4.52
N LYS A 122 11.26 0.56 -4.47
CA LYS A 122 11.10 -0.80 -3.97
C LYS A 122 11.43 -0.85 -2.48
N THR A 123 10.55 -1.44 -1.69
CA THR A 123 10.81 -1.65 -0.26
C THR A 123 11.79 -2.80 -0.09
N PRO A 124 12.92 -2.64 0.64
CA PRO A 124 13.82 -3.73 0.94
C PRO A 124 13.11 -4.87 1.68
N ALA A 125 13.48 -6.12 1.37
CA ALA A 125 12.84 -7.33 1.86
C ALA A 125 12.71 -7.42 3.40
N ASP A 126 13.65 -6.83 4.15
CA ASP A 126 13.68 -6.90 5.62
C ASP A 126 13.01 -5.69 6.32
N MET A 127 12.42 -4.78 5.57
CA MET A 127 11.84 -3.54 6.12
C MET A 127 10.31 -3.49 6.05
N HIS A 128 9.64 -4.59 6.36
CA HIS A 128 8.17 -4.70 6.39
C HIS A 128 7.47 -3.58 7.18
N ARG A 129 8.10 -3.04 8.23
CA ARG A 129 7.56 -1.93 9.02
C ARG A 129 7.50 -0.59 8.28
N ARG A 130 8.10 -0.47 7.11
CA ARG A 130 8.02 0.73 6.26
C ARG A 130 6.83 0.72 5.31
N ASN A 131 6.17 -0.41 5.17
CA ASN A 131 5.06 -0.50 4.25
C ASN A 131 3.79 0.08 4.91
N ILE A 132 3.48 1.33 4.57
CA ILE A 132 2.22 1.98 4.98
C ILE A 132 1.03 1.22 4.40
N ALA A 133 1.19 0.56 3.26
CA ALA A 133 0.19 -0.30 2.66
C ALA A 133 -0.23 -1.44 3.60
N GLU A 134 0.67 -1.97 4.43
CA GLU A 134 0.31 -3.01 5.40
C GLU A 134 -0.77 -2.54 6.38
N ARG A 135 -0.64 -1.32 6.92
CA ARG A 135 -1.68 -0.72 7.78
C ARG A 135 -2.98 -0.49 7.03
N ALA A 136 -2.89 0.00 5.82
CA ALA A 136 -4.06 0.23 4.98
C ALA A 136 -4.77 -1.08 4.63
N ILE A 137 -4.02 -2.16 4.38
CA ILE A 137 -4.56 -3.49 4.20
C ILE A 137 -5.32 -3.96 5.45
N GLN A 138 -4.77 -3.73 6.65
CA GLN A 138 -5.46 -4.06 7.90
C GLN A 138 -6.77 -3.26 8.04
N THR A 139 -6.72 -1.96 7.76
CA THR A 139 -7.91 -1.09 7.77
C THR A 139 -8.93 -1.55 6.73
N TYR A 140 -8.50 -1.78 5.49
CA TYR A 140 -9.34 -2.30 4.42
C TYR A 140 -10.00 -3.62 4.81
N LYS A 141 -9.24 -4.60 5.31
CA LYS A 141 -9.78 -5.88 5.76
C LYS A 141 -10.84 -5.72 6.84
N GLY A 142 -10.57 -4.85 7.83
CA GLY A 142 -11.52 -4.58 8.91
C GLY A 142 -12.84 -4.02 8.38
N HIS A 143 -12.78 -3.00 7.54
CA HIS A 143 -13.98 -2.42 6.91
C HIS A 143 -14.69 -3.40 5.99
N PHE A 144 -13.95 -4.14 5.18
CA PHE A 144 -14.50 -5.11 4.25
C PHE A 144 -15.26 -6.24 4.97
N ILE A 145 -14.67 -6.80 6.03
CA ILE A 145 -15.34 -7.83 6.84
C ILE A 145 -16.58 -7.25 7.52
N ALA A 146 -16.50 -6.04 8.09
CA ALA A 146 -17.64 -5.40 8.73
C ALA A 146 -18.77 -5.13 7.72
N THR A 147 -18.43 -4.70 6.51
CA THR A 147 -19.42 -4.50 5.43
C THR A 147 -20.10 -5.81 5.07
N LEU A 148 -19.32 -6.88 4.84
CA LEU A 148 -19.87 -8.19 4.52
C LEU A 148 -20.74 -8.78 5.65
N ALA A 149 -20.42 -8.48 6.92
CA ALA A 149 -21.22 -8.91 8.05
C ALA A 149 -22.54 -8.13 8.19
N GLY A 150 -22.61 -6.93 7.63
CA GLY A 150 -23.78 -6.06 7.66
C GLY A 150 -24.69 -6.12 6.43
N VAL A 151 -24.35 -6.91 5.41
CA VAL A 151 -25.19 -7.05 4.21
C VAL A 151 -26.48 -7.83 4.51
N SER A 152 -27.51 -7.58 3.71
CA SER A 152 -28.79 -8.27 3.83
C SER A 152 -28.69 -9.77 3.50
N ASP A 153 -29.62 -10.57 4.00
CA ASP A 153 -29.69 -12.02 3.75
C ASP A 153 -29.76 -12.39 2.25
N GLY A 154 -30.19 -11.47 1.40
CA GLY A 154 -30.20 -11.64 -0.05
C GLY A 154 -28.86 -11.46 -0.74
N PHE A 155 -27.85 -10.96 -0.03
CA PHE A 155 -26.51 -10.79 -0.60
C PHE A 155 -25.76 -12.12 -0.63
N THR A 156 -25.31 -12.50 -1.81
CA THR A 156 -24.51 -13.71 -1.97
C THR A 156 -23.04 -13.39 -1.75
N ILE A 157 -22.35 -14.13 -0.87
CA ILE A 157 -20.92 -13.92 -0.56
C ILE A 157 -20.03 -13.94 -1.82
N HIS A 158 -20.48 -14.58 -2.91
CA HIS A 158 -19.77 -14.56 -4.19
C HIS A 158 -19.79 -13.19 -4.91
N GLN A 159 -20.59 -12.23 -4.42
CA GLN A 159 -20.65 -10.85 -4.94
C GLN A 159 -19.68 -9.89 -4.23
N TRP A 160 -18.79 -10.41 -3.41
CA TRP A 160 -17.85 -9.60 -2.61
C TRP A 160 -16.98 -8.61 -3.42
N HIS A 161 -16.92 -8.74 -4.71
CA HIS A 161 -16.10 -7.91 -5.60
C HIS A 161 -16.88 -6.70 -6.17
N GLU A 162 -18.15 -6.59 -5.92
CA GLU A 162 -19.02 -5.48 -6.31
C GLU A 162 -19.01 -4.37 -5.25
#